data_956e24db192f2b678531a94c2cbd762a
#
_entry.id   956e24db192f2b678531a94c2cbd762a
#
_cell.length_a   1.000
_cell.length_b   1.000
_cell.length_c   1.000
_cell.angle_alpha   90.00
_cell.angle_beta   90.00
_cell.angle_gamma   90.00
#
_symmetry.space_group_name_H-M   'P 1'
#
loop_
_entity.id
_entity.type
_entity.pdbx_description
1 polymer ?
#
loop_
_entity_poly.entity_id
_entity_poly.type
_entity_poly.pdbx_seq_one_letter_code
_entity_poly.pdbx_strand_id
1 'polypeptide(L)'
;MIIVTGASRGLGKAITERLIDNGEKALGLARSTNELDIDGIECDVSDYSSVKSAARELKRMKSPVKAFINSAGVASMNLAVTTDESTVQRLIQTNLVGTIYCCQLFAPIMLRQKYGSFINFSTIAVALALKGESVYTASKAGVEAFSRTFAREMAGFNVRVNCIAPGPIRTDLLKGITDTQIEKITSQQIIPKQFKKSDVC
;
A
#
# COMPACT_ATOMS: atom_id res chain seq x y z
N MET A 1 -13.25 -12.61 -0.32
CA MET A 1 -13.00 -11.40 0.48
C MET A 1 -11.73 -10.72 0.00
N ILE A 2 -11.70 -9.40 -0.01
CA ILE A 2 -10.53 -8.59 -0.37
C ILE A 2 -10.07 -7.84 0.87
N ILE A 3 -8.76 -7.82 1.14
CA ILE A 3 -8.19 -7.20 2.33
C ILE A 3 -7.42 -5.96 1.91
N VAL A 4 -7.61 -4.85 2.62
CA VAL A 4 -6.98 -3.57 2.31
C VAL A 4 -6.29 -3.01 3.54
N THR A 5 -4.97 -2.79 3.49
CA THR A 5 -4.25 -2.09 4.56
C THR A 5 -4.36 -0.57 4.38
N GLY A 6 -4.34 0.18 5.49
CA GLY A 6 -4.52 1.62 5.47
C GLY A 6 -5.94 2.05 5.07
N ALA A 7 -6.94 1.22 5.39
CA ALA A 7 -8.33 1.39 4.96
C ALA A 7 -9.06 2.56 5.63
N SER A 8 -8.51 3.17 6.69
CA SER A 8 -9.19 4.25 7.43
C SER A 8 -9.16 5.60 6.71
N ARG A 9 -8.26 5.80 5.73
CA ARG A 9 -8.14 7.09 5.02
C ARG A 9 -7.48 6.96 3.64
N GLY A 10 -7.47 8.08 2.92
CA GLY A 10 -6.72 8.24 1.69
C GLY A 10 -7.16 7.29 0.58
N LEU A 11 -6.18 6.66 -0.08
CA LEU A 11 -6.42 5.74 -1.18
C LEU A 11 -6.99 4.40 -0.69
N GLY A 12 -6.49 3.87 0.45
CA GLY A 12 -7.00 2.63 1.02
C GLY A 12 -8.50 2.69 1.34
N LYS A 13 -8.96 3.81 1.95
CA LYS A 13 -10.39 4.04 2.20
C LYS A 13 -11.18 4.05 0.88
N ALA A 14 -10.74 4.84 -0.11
CA ALA A 14 -11.44 4.94 -1.39
C ALA A 14 -11.52 3.59 -2.15
N ILE A 15 -10.45 2.79 -2.11
CA ILE A 15 -10.46 1.45 -2.68
C ILE A 15 -11.47 0.56 -1.95
N THR A 16 -11.50 0.62 -0.63
CA THR A 16 -12.41 -0.20 0.17
C THR A 16 -13.88 0.16 -0.11
N GLU A 17 -14.20 1.45 -0.12
CA GLU A 17 -15.55 1.95 -0.48
C GLU A 17 -15.94 1.46 -1.88
N ARG A 18 -15.05 1.63 -2.87
CA ARG A 18 -15.31 1.19 -4.25
C ARG A 18 -15.53 -0.32 -4.39
N LEU A 19 -14.80 -1.12 -3.62
CA LEU A 19 -14.99 -2.58 -3.59
C LEU A 19 -16.39 -2.94 -3.07
N ILE A 20 -16.83 -2.28 -2.00
CA ILE A 20 -18.16 -2.49 -1.40
C ILE A 20 -19.26 -2.06 -2.38
N ASP A 21 -19.12 -0.89 -3.00
CA ASP A 21 -20.08 -0.40 -4.01
C ASP A 21 -20.23 -1.37 -5.19
N ASN A 22 -19.16 -2.10 -5.51
CA ASN A 22 -19.17 -3.14 -6.55
C ASN A 22 -19.66 -4.52 -6.04
N GLY A 23 -20.16 -4.61 -4.81
CA GLY A 23 -20.68 -5.84 -4.22
C GLY A 23 -19.61 -6.83 -3.74
N GLU A 24 -18.33 -6.40 -3.65
CA GLU A 24 -17.27 -7.24 -3.13
C GLU A 24 -17.23 -7.19 -1.58
N LYS A 25 -16.92 -8.32 -0.96
CA LYS A 25 -16.67 -8.36 0.49
C LYS A 25 -15.26 -7.82 0.77
N ALA A 26 -15.16 -6.65 1.39
CA ALA A 26 -13.91 -6.03 1.79
C ALA A 26 -13.71 -6.11 3.31
N LEU A 27 -12.44 -6.19 3.76
CA LEU A 27 -12.02 -6.14 5.16
C LEU A 27 -10.88 -5.13 5.27
N GLY A 28 -11.05 -4.12 6.14
CA GLY A 28 -10.04 -3.10 6.38
C GLY A 28 -9.03 -3.50 7.43
N LEU A 29 -7.75 -3.23 7.18
CA LEU A 29 -6.71 -3.25 8.20
C LEU A 29 -6.26 -1.81 8.49
N ALA A 30 -6.35 -1.37 9.73
CA ALA A 30 -5.99 -0.03 10.18
C ALA A 30 -5.47 -0.06 11.62
N ARG A 31 -4.72 0.97 12.03
CA ARG A 31 -4.23 1.09 13.40
C ARG A 31 -5.33 1.30 14.44
N SER A 32 -6.49 1.78 14.00
CA SER A 32 -7.71 1.88 14.80
C SER A 32 -8.88 1.47 13.92
N THR A 33 -9.69 0.53 14.41
CA THR A 33 -10.91 0.09 13.71
C THR A 33 -12.06 1.06 13.88
N ASN A 34 -12.02 1.93 14.90
CA ASN A 34 -13.02 2.97 15.12
C ASN A 34 -13.08 4.01 13.98
N GLU A 35 -12.03 4.09 13.16
CA GLU A 35 -11.95 4.96 11.98
C GLU A 35 -12.46 4.27 10.69
N LEU A 36 -12.95 3.04 10.80
CA LEU A 36 -13.46 2.27 9.66
C LEU A 36 -14.99 2.31 9.62
N ASP A 37 -15.53 2.58 8.45
CA ASP A 37 -16.97 2.48 8.18
C ASP A 37 -17.36 1.05 7.73
N ILE A 38 -16.48 0.08 7.94
CA ILE A 38 -16.59 -1.32 7.49
C ILE A 38 -16.01 -2.28 8.52
N ASP A 39 -16.22 -3.58 8.31
CA ASP A 39 -15.54 -4.61 9.07
C ASP A 39 -14.02 -4.46 8.98
N GLY A 40 -13.33 -4.52 10.10
CA GLY A 40 -11.89 -4.35 10.14
C GLY A 40 -11.20 -5.09 11.26
N ILE A 41 -9.89 -5.23 11.10
CA ILE A 41 -8.98 -5.76 12.11
C ILE A 41 -7.94 -4.70 12.43
N GLU A 42 -7.66 -4.51 13.72
CA GLU A 42 -6.58 -3.60 14.14
C GLU A 42 -5.22 -4.16 13.71
N CYS A 43 -4.47 -3.33 12.97
CA CYS A 43 -3.18 -3.73 12.42
C CYS A 43 -2.29 -2.51 12.16
N ASP A 44 -1.15 -2.47 12.86
CA ASP A 44 -0.02 -1.61 12.47
C ASP A 44 0.92 -2.42 11.58
N VAL A 45 0.99 -2.06 10.30
CA VAL A 45 1.86 -2.77 9.33
C VAL A 45 3.34 -2.64 9.66
N SER A 46 3.75 -1.62 10.43
CA SER A 46 5.13 -1.43 10.85
C SER A 46 5.57 -2.35 12.00
N ASP A 47 4.61 -3.00 12.67
CA ASP A 47 4.86 -3.96 13.75
C ASP A 47 4.56 -5.40 13.31
N TYR A 48 5.60 -6.24 13.27
CA TYR A 48 5.47 -7.65 12.91
C TYR A 48 4.45 -8.41 13.77
N SER A 49 4.41 -8.13 15.08
CA SER A 49 3.51 -8.80 16.03
C SER A 49 2.06 -8.44 15.75
N SER A 50 1.79 -7.18 15.42
CA SER A 50 0.46 -6.69 15.03
C SER A 50 0.00 -7.36 13.73
N VAL A 51 0.84 -7.38 12.68
CA VAL A 51 0.52 -8.06 11.41
C VAL A 51 0.29 -9.56 11.61
N LYS A 52 1.09 -10.20 12.47
CA LYS A 52 0.95 -11.62 12.79
C LYS A 52 -0.38 -11.91 13.52
N SER A 53 -0.80 -11.03 14.41
CA SER A 53 -2.10 -11.13 15.10
C SER A 53 -3.25 -11.01 14.09
N ALA A 54 -3.23 -9.99 13.24
CA ALA A 54 -4.23 -9.80 12.19
C ALA A 54 -4.32 -11.00 11.23
N ALA A 55 -3.18 -11.56 10.82
CA ALA A 55 -3.16 -12.75 9.96
C ALA A 55 -3.75 -14.00 10.66
N ARG A 56 -3.54 -14.16 11.97
CA ARG A 56 -4.17 -15.24 12.76
C ARG A 56 -5.68 -15.06 12.86
N GLU A 57 -6.14 -13.85 13.09
CA GLU A 57 -7.57 -13.52 13.17
C GLU A 57 -8.26 -13.81 11.83
N LEU A 58 -7.70 -13.31 10.72
CA LEU A 58 -8.20 -13.59 9.38
C LEU A 58 -8.29 -15.10 9.09
N LYS A 59 -7.27 -15.87 9.50
CA LYS A 59 -7.27 -17.32 9.33
C LYS A 59 -8.41 -18.00 10.07
N ARG A 60 -8.83 -17.47 11.24
CA ARG A 60 -9.98 -18.00 12.02
C ARG A 60 -11.31 -17.76 11.32
N MET A 61 -11.42 -16.70 10.54
CA MET A 61 -12.65 -16.40 9.77
C MET A 61 -12.96 -17.43 8.69
N LYS A 62 -11.99 -18.27 8.30
CA LYS A 62 -12.12 -19.33 7.28
C LYS A 62 -12.71 -18.87 5.94
N SER A 63 -12.68 -17.56 5.68
CA SER A 63 -13.18 -16.97 4.44
C SER A 63 -12.08 -16.95 3.37
N PRO A 64 -12.38 -17.35 2.12
CA PRO A 64 -11.39 -17.30 1.06
C PRO A 64 -10.97 -15.85 0.76
N VAL A 65 -9.67 -15.65 0.59
CA VAL A 65 -9.07 -14.34 0.28
C VAL A 65 -8.80 -14.24 -1.21
N LYS A 66 -9.54 -13.38 -1.90
CA LYS A 66 -9.39 -13.11 -3.35
C LYS A 66 -8.16 -12.26 -3.63
N ALA A 67 -7.98 -11.20 -2.83
CA ALA A 67 -6.85 -10.28 -2.99
C ALA A 67 -6.44 -9.65 -1.65
N PHE A 68 -5.18 -9.21 -1.60
CA PHE A 68 -4.59 -8.44 -0.52
C PHE A 68 -3.98 -7.16 -1.11
N ILE A 69 -4.44 -6.00 -0.67
CA ILE A 69 -4.05 -4.69 -1.18
C ILE A 69 -3.23 -3.97 -0.11
N ASN A 70 -1.92 -3.81 -0.36
CA ASN A 70 -1.00 -3.09 0.50
C ASN A 70 -1.04 -1.60 0.21
N SER A 71 -2.06 -0.89 0.73
CA SER A 71 -2.24 0.55 0.54
C SER A 71 -1.72 1.40 1.71
N ALA A 72 -1.38 0.79 2.85
CA ALA A 72 -0.77 1.51 3.96
C ALA A 72 0.59 2.09 3.56
N GLY A 73 0.79 3.37 3.87
CA GLY A 73 2.04 4.04 3.58
C GLY A 73 2.11 5.44 4.16
N VAL A 74 3.33 5.94 4.24
CA VAL A 74 3.66 7.29 4.71
C VAL A 74 4.62 7.95 3.71
N ALA A 75 4.58 9.28 3.64
CA ALA A 75 5.50 10.06 2.82
C ALA A 75 6.20 11.12 3.64
N SER A 76 7.28 11.64 3.10
CA SER A 76 7.98 12.81 3.60
C SER A 76 8.71 13.44 2.41
N MET A 77 8.67 14.76 2.33
CA MET A 77 9.35 15.53 1.29
C MET A 77 10.46 16.37 1.95
N ASN A 78 11.62 15.75 2.14
CA ASN A 78 12.81 16.36 2.71
C ASN A 78 14.03 16.01 1.86
N LEU A 79 15.00 16.94 1.74
CA LEU A 79 16.30 16.58 1.16
C LEU A 79 16.96 15.51 2.03
N ALA A 80 17.69 14.58 1.42
CA ALA A 80 18.34 13.49 2.13
C ALA A 80 19.22 13.97 3.31
N VAL A 81 19.96 15.07 3.08
CA VAL A 81 20.87 15.66 4.08
C VAL A 81 20.16 16.29 5.28
N THR A 82 18.85 16.57 5.17
CA THR A 82 18.04 17.15 6.25
C THR A 82 16.97 16.20 6.78
N THR A 83 16.93 14.96 6.25
CA THR A 83 16.00 13.95 6.74
C THR A 83 16.56 13.33 8.03
N ASP A 84 15.83 13.47 9.12
CA ASP A 84 16.21 12.89 10.41
C ASP A 84 16.07 11.36 10.42
N GLU A 85 16.79 10.73 11.36
CA GLU A 85 16.81 9.28 11.51
C GLU A 85 15.41 8.68 11.71
N SER A 86 14.59 9.30 12.53
CA SER A 86 13.24 8.81 12.84
C SER A 86 12.34 8.80 11.61
N THR A 87 12.47 9.80 10.75
CA THR A 87 11.76 9.87 9.45
C THR A 87 12.27 8.79 8.49
N VAL A 88 13.58 8.55 8.41
CA VAL A 88 14.14 7.46 7.61
C VAL A 88 13.59 6.12 8.07
N GLN A 89 13.69 5.83 9.36
CA GLN A 89 13.18 4.57 9.94
C GLN A 89 11.69 4.40 9.68
N ARG A 90 10.87 5.43 9.92
CA ARG A 90 9.42 5.39 9.71
C ARG A 90 9.04 5.12 8.24
N LEU A 91 9.73 5.74 7.28
CA LEU A 91 9.48 5.53 5.85
C LEU A 91 9.83 4.10 5.42
N ILE A 92 10.99 3.62 5.78
CA ILE A 92 11.44 2.25 5.44
C ILE A 92 10.57 1.21 6.15
N GLN A 93 10.35 1.38 7.45
CA GLN A 93 9.61 0.42 8.26
C GLN A 93 8.15 0.29 7.80
N THR A 94 7.47 1.42 7.54
CA THR A 94 6.06 1.37 7.13
C THR A 94 5.90 0.93 5.68
N ASN A 95 6.63 1.58 4.75
CA ASN A 95 6.37 1.40 3.32
C ASN A 95 6.94 0.08 2.78
N LEU A 96 8.17 -0.28 3.17
CA LEU A 96 8.86 -1.45 2.65
C LEU A 96 8.70 -2.65 3.57
N VAL A 97 9.16 -2.54 4.80
CA VAL A 97 9.15 -3.66 5.75
C VAL A 97 7.73 -4.09 6.05
N GLY A 98 6.80 -3.14 6.25
CA GLY A 98 5.38 -3.42 6.45
C GLY A 98 4.73 -4.14 5.28
N THR A 99 5.05 -3.75 4.03
CA THR A 99 4.58 -4.47 2.84
C THR A 99 5.12 -5.91 2.81
N ILE A 100 6.40 -6.11 3.16
CA ILE A 100 7.01 -7.44 3.24
C ILE A 100 6.31 -8.28 4.32
N TYR A 101 6.10 -7.75 5.53
CA TYR A 101 5.41 -8.45 6.61
C TYR A 101 4.01 -8.90 6.20
N CYS A 102 3.24 -8.00 5.57
CA CYS A 102 1.91 -8.33 5.09
C CYS A 102 1.97 -9.45 4.03
N CYS A 103 2.82 -9.33 3.02
CA CYS A 103 2.98 -10.38 2.02
C CYS A 103 3.38 -11.71 2.65
N GLN A 104 4.39 -11.71 3.53
CA GLN A 104 4.89 -12.91 4.20
C GLN A 104 3.82 -13.62 5.05
N LEU A 105 3.07 -12.86 5.85
CA LEU A 105 2.17 -13.43 6.84
C LEU A 105 0.78 -13.80 6.27
N PHE A 106 0.36 -13.13 5.20
CA PHE A 106 -0.92 -13.44 4.54
C PHE A 106 -0.79 -14.39 3.34
N ALA A 107 0.38 -14.50 2.70
CA ALA A 107 0.59 -15.44 1.60
C ALA A 107 0.20 -16.90 1.93
N PRO A 108 0.51 -17.46 3.11
CA PRO A 108 0.14 -18.84 3.42
C PRO A 108 -1.37 -19.16 3.29
N ILE A 109 -2.24 -18.14 3.38
CA ILE A 109 -3.68 -18.31 3.18
C ILE A 109 -3.95 -18.57 1.68
N MET A 110 -3.40 -17.73 0.81
CA MET A 110 -3.56 -17.84 -0.65
C MET A 110 -2.84 -19.06 -1.23
N LEU A 111 -1.67 -19.43 -0.68
CA LEU A 111 -0.94 -20.63 -1.10
C LEU A 111 -1.77 -21.91 -0.90
N ARG A 112 -2.49 -22.02 0.21
CA ARG A 112 -3.39 -23.16 0.49
C ARG A 112 -4.60 -23.19 -0.43
N GLN A 113 -5.10 -22.01 -0.82
CA GLN A 113 -6.22 -21.85 -1.76
C GLN A 113 -5.80 -22.17 -3.19
N LYS A 114 -4.49 -22.11 -3.50
CA LYS A 114 -3.92 -22.14 -4.86
C LYS A 114 -4.50 -21.06 -5.78
N TYR A 115 -4.79 -19.89 -5.19
CA TYR A 115 -5.36 -18.77 -5.89
C TYR A 115 -5.27 -17.51 -5.04
N GLY A 116 -5.05 -16.35 -5.65
CA GLY A 116 -5.06 -15.05 -5.01
C GLY A 116 -4.32 -13.97 -5.78
N SER A 117 -4.33 -12.77 -5.25
CA SER A 117 -3.59 -11.65 -5.82
C SER A 117 -3.09 -10.70 -4.74
N PHE A 118 -1.81 -10.34 -4.78
CA PHE A 118 -1.27 -9.20 -4.05
C PHE A 118 -1.19 -7.99 -4.95
N ILE A 119 -1.59 -6.83 -4.42
CA ILE A 119 -1.44 -5.54 -5.08
C ILE A 119 -0.67 -4.63 -4.12
N ASN A 120 0.54 -4.26 -4.52
CA ASN A 120 1.41 -3.38 -3.76
C ASN A 120 1.43 -1.98 -4.39
N PHE A 121 1.64 -0.94 -3.59
CA PHE A 121 1.71 0.43 -4.08
C PHE A 121 3.14 0.97 -4.03
N SER A 122 3.65 1.34 -5.20
CA SER A 122 4.83 2.16 -5.40
C SER A 122 4.42 3.64 -5.64
N THR A 123 5.15 4.35 -6.44
CA THR A 123 4.94 5.74 -6.80
C THR A 123 5.66 6.10 -8.10
N ILE A 124 5.10 7.01 -8.88
CA ILE A 124 5.79 7.57 -10.05
C ILE A 124 7.10 8.27 -9.68
N ALA A 125 7.27 8.70 -8.42
CA ALA A 125 8.50 9.30 -7.91
C ALA A 125 9.73 8.40 -8.11
N VAL A 126 9.56 7.08 -8.17
CA VAL A 126 10.64 6.12 -8.47
C VAL A 126 11.20 6.36 -9.87
N ALA A 127 10.31 6.53 -10.86
CA ALA A 127 10.71 6.75 -12.24
C ALA A 127 11.21 8.19 -12.50
N LEU A 128 10.60 9.19 -11.83
CA LEU A 128 10.91 10.61 -12.04
C LEU A 128 12.07 11.13 -11.19
N ALA A 129 12.55 10.35 -10.21
CA ALA A 129 13.63 10.73 -9.30
C ALA A 129 13.41 12.14 -8.67
N LEU A 130 12.24 12.34 -8.07
CA LEU A 130 11.80 13.65 -7.58
C LEU A 130 12.70 14.20 -6.47
N LYS A 131 13.13 15.44 -6.60
CA LYS A 131 13.94 16.15 -5.60
C LYS A 131 13.17 16.24 -4.27
N GLY A 132 13.83 15.89 -3.16
CA GLY A 132 13.23 15.91 -1.84
C GLY A 132 12.51 14.62 -1.44
N GLU A 133 12.51 13.60 -2.28
CA GLU A 133 11.83 12.32 -2.01
C GLU A 133 12.78 11.11 -1.97
N SER A 134 14.08 11.31 -1.79
CA SER A 134 15.08 10.24 -1.92
C SER A 134 14.81 9.04 -1.00
N VAL A 135 14.52 9.25 0.29
CA VAL A 135 14.23 8.16 1.24
C VAL A 135 12.88 7.52 0.95
N TYR A 136 11.86 8.33 0.65
CA TYR A 136 10.54 7.84 0.25
C TYR A 136 10.64 7.00 -1.03
N THR A 137 11.32 7.52 -2.05
CA THR A 137 11.56 6.82 -3.33
C THR A 137 12.33 5.52 -3.13
N ALA A 138 13.37 5.51 -2.27
CA ALA A 138 14.11 4.30 -1.93
C ALA A 138 13.20 3.23 -1.32
N SER A 139 12.31 3.61 -0.37
CA SER A 139 11.35 2.69 0.23
C SER A 139 10.40 2.08 -0.81
N LYS A 140 9.92 2.88 -1.77
CA LYS A 140 8.98 2.47 -2.81
C LYS A 140 9.65 1.69 -3.95
N ALA A 141 10.87 2.02 -4.32
CA ALA A 141 11.70 1.22 -5.24
C ALA A 141 11.97 -0.18 -4.65
N GLY A 142 12.21 -0.26 -3.33
CA GLY A 142 12.29 -1.53 -2.61
C GLY A 142 11.01 -2.37 -2.74
N VAL A 143 9.85 -1.74 -2.62
CA VAL A 143 8.55 -2.43 -2.83
C VAL A 143 8.44 -2.99 -4.25
N GLU A 144 8.87 -2.24 -5.29
CA GLU A 144 8.85 -2.74 -6.67
C GLU A 144 9.78 -3.95 -6.85
N ALA A 145 11.01 -3.87 -6.35
CA ALA A 145 11.98 -4.95 -6.44
C ALA A 145 11.47 -6.20 -5.70
N PHE A 146 10.98 -6.04 -4.48
CA PHE A 146 10.34 -7.11 -3.71
C PHE A 146 9.17 -7.73 -4.47
N SER A 147 8.25 -6.92 -5.01
CA SER A 147 7.06 -7.39 -5.71
C SER A 147 7.41 -8.25 -6.93
N ARG A 148 8.42 -7.85 -7.71
CA ARG A 148 8.88 -8.62 -8.88
C ARG A 148 9.44 -9.99 -8.51
N THR A 149 10.24 -10.06 -7.45
CA THR A 149 10.81 -11.33 -6.98
C THR A 149 9.74 -12.19 -6.33
N PHE A 150 8.92 -11.61 -5.46
CA PHE A 150 7.83 -12.31 -4.79
C PHE A 150 6.79 -12.87 -5.78
N ALA A 151 6.54 -12.19 -6.89
CA ALA A 151 5.68 -12.71 -7.96
C ALA A 151 6.20 -14.03 -8.54
N ARG A 152 7.52 -14.17 -8.72
CA ARG A 152 8.14 -15.41 -9.19
C ARG A 152 8.01 -16.53 -8.17
N GLU A 153 8.18 -16.22 -6.88
CA GLU A 153 8.02 -17.19 -5.79
C GLU A 153 6.57 -17.70 -5.68
N MET A 154 5.60 -16.83 -5.95
CA MET A 154 4.17 -17.13 -5.83
C MET A 154 3.57 -17.80 -7.07
N ALA A 155 4.23 -17.74 -8.22
CA ALA A 155 3.70 -18.20 -9.50
C ALA A 155 3.29 -19.69 -9.49
N GLY A 156 4.09 -20.57 -8.86
CA GLY A 156 3.79 -22.01 -8.76
C GLY A 156 2.53 -22.35 -7.96
N PHE A 157 1.97 -21.36 -7.24
CA PHE A 157 0.76 -21.49 -6.43
C PHE A 157 -0.45 -20.80 -7.05
N ASN A 158 -0.33 -20.29 -8.27
CA ASN A 158 -1.38 -19.52 -8.95
C ASN A 158 -1.77 -18.25 -8.17
N VAL A 159 -0.79 -17.61 -7.51
CA VAL A 159 -0.96 -16.34 -6.80
C VAL A 159 -0.21 -15.27 -7.57
N ARG A 160 -0.93 -14.23 -8.00
CA ARG A 160 -0.36 -13.10 -8.74
C ARG A 160 0.11 -12.01 -7.77
N VAL A 161 1.17 -11.30 -8.16
CA VAL A 161 1.65 -10.11 -7.43
C VAL A 161 1.87 -9.00 -8.46
N ASN A 162 1.23 -7.85 -8.24
CA ASN A 162 1.37 -6.67 -9.06
C ASN A 162 1.76 -5.47 -8.20
N CYS A 163 2.44 -4.50 -8.82
CA CYS A 163 2.77 -3.24 -8.18
C CYS A 163 2.22 -2.09 -9.02
N ILE A 164 1.47 -1.20 -8.37
CA ILE A 164 0.89 -0.01 -9.01
C ILE A 164 1.72 1.20 -8.57
N ALA A 165 2.12 2.03 -9.52
CA ALA A 165 2.87 3.26 -9.29
C ALA A 165 2.02 4.49 -9.65
N PRO A 166 1.16 4.99 -8.74
CA PRO A 166 0.30 6.14 -9.03
C PRO A 166 1.12 7.42 -9.15
N GLY A 167 0.59 8.37 -9.92
CA GLY A 167 0.98 9.78 -9.86
C GLY A 167 0.47 10.47 -8.58
N PRO A 168 0.60 11.79 -8.46
CA PRO A 168 0.12 12.55 -7.31
C PRO A 168 -1.41 12.51 -7.25
N ILE A 169 -1.96 11.83 -6.25
CA ILE A 169 -3.40 11.77 -5.97
C ILE A 169 -3.67 12.58 -4.69
N ARG A 170 -4.63 13.52 -4.74
CA ARG A 170 -4.99 14.33 -3.57
C ARG A 170 -5.52 13.46 -2.43
N THR A 171 -4.65 13.24 -1.46
CA THR A 171 -4.90 12.52 -0.20
C THR A 171 -4.12 13.20 0.91
N ASP A 172 -4.34 12.76 2.15
CA ASP A 172 -3.54 13.23 3.30
C ASP A 172 -2.03 12.99 3.14
N LEU A 173 -1.64 12.07 2.26
CA LEU A 173 -0.24 11.79 1.93
C LEU A 173 0.47 13.00 1.29
N LEU A 174 -0.29 13.87 0.60
CA LEU A 174 0.21 15.08 -0.05
C LEU A 174 0.04 16.33 0.83
N LYS A 175 -0.33 16.21 2.12
CA LYS A 175 -0.38 17.36 3.03
C LYS A 175 0.99 18.04 3.10
N GLY A 176 1.01 19.35 2.85
CA GLY A 176 2.26 20.13 2.84
C GLY A 176 2.91 20.26 1.47
N ILE A 177 2.39 19.61 0.43
CA ILE A 177 2.82 19.81 -0.96
C ILE A 177 1.93 20.86 -1.61
N THR A 178 2.52 21.91 -2.16
CA THR A 178 1.79 23.00 -2.82
C THR A 178 1.22 22.57 -4.17
N ASP A 179 0.15 23.23 -4.61
CA ASP A 179 -0.45 22.96 -5.94
C ASP A 179 0.58 23.14 -7.06
N THR A 180 1.44 24.15 -6.99
CA THR A 180 2.54 24.36 -7.94
C THR A 180 3.52 23.18 -8.00
N GLN A 181 3.82 22.58 -6.87
CA GLN A 181 4.67 21.37 -6.83
C GLN A 181 3.97 20.17 -7.46
N ILE A 182 2.66 20.00 -7.19
CA ILE A 182 1.85 18.94 -7.81
C ILE A 182 1.79 19.12 -9.31
N GLU A 183 1.54 20.35 -9.81
CA GLU A 183 1.53 20.68 -11.23
C GLU A 183 2.88 20.38 -11.90
N LYS A 184 3.98 20.74 -11.24
CA LYS A 184 5.33 20.44 -11.72
C LYS A 184 5.58 18.94 -11.84
N ILE A 185 5.12 18.13 -10.90
CA ILE A 185 5.22 16.67 -10.97
C ILE A 185 4.33 16.14 -12.09
N THR A 186 3.11 16.63 -12.17
CA THR A 186 2.13 16.20 -13.17
C THR A 186 2.60 16.50 -14.60
N SER A 187 3.26 17.66 -14.83
CA SER A 187 3.80 18.04 -16.14
C SER A 187 4.95 17.14 -16.62
N GLN A 188 5.60 16.41 -15.72
CA GLN A 188 6.65 15.45 -16.07
C GLN A 188 6.10 14.06 -16.44
N GLN A 189 4.80 13.83 -16.26
CA GLN A 189 4.16 12.59 -16.68
C GLN A 189 3.92 12.59 -18.19
N ILE A 190 3.93 11.40 -18.80
CA ILE A 190 3.61 11.24 -20.23
C ILE A 190 2.19 11.73 -20.53
N ILE A 191 1.25 11.42 -19.61
CA ILE A 191 -0.10 11.99 -19.63
C ILE A 191 -0.16 13.07 -18.54
N PRO A 192 -0.06 14.37 -18.88
CA PRO A 192 0.02 15.45 -17.89
C PRO A 192 -1.35 15.74 -17.28
N LYS A 193 -1.92 14.75 -16.60
CA LYS A 193 -3.22 14.82 -15.93
C LYS A 193 -3.05 14.47 -14.46
N GLN A 194 -3.65 15.27 -13.57
CA GLN A 194 -3.79 14.88 -12.17
C GLN A 194 -4.91 13.85 -12.05
N PHE A 195 -4.56 12.64 -11.58
CA PHE A 195 -5.50 11.57 -11.36
C PHE A 195 -6.26 11.76 -10.05
N LYS A 196 -7.52 11.30 -10.05
CA LYS A 196 -8.37 11.24 -8.86
C LYS A 196 -8.23 9.87 -8.20
N LYS A 197 -8.71 9.73 -6.94
CA LYS A 197 -8.77 8.42 -6.26
C LYS A 197 -9.55 7.40 -7.09
N SER A 198 -10.64 7.82 -7.74
CA SER A 198 -11.48 6.98 -8.60
C SER A 198 -10.78 6.42 -9.85
N ASP A 199 -9.67 7.02 -10.27
CA ASP A 199 -8.91 6.56 -11.44
C ASP A 199 -7.97 5.39 -11.09
N VAL A 200 -7.77 5.09 -9.78
CA VAL A 200 -6.89 4.06 -9.25
C VAL A 200 -7.67 2.94 -8.54
N CYS A 201 -8.92 3.20 -8.17
CA CYS A 201 -9.78 2.26 -7.42
C CYS A 201 -10.51 1.27 -8.31
#